data_a042b8561e1b75f239f9141957553bc0
#
_entry.id   a042b8561e1b75f239f9141957553bc0
#
_cell.length_a   1.000
_cell.length_b   1.000
_cell.length_c   1.000
_cell.angle_alpha   90.00
_cell.angle_beta   90.00
_cell.angle_gamma   90.00
#
_symmetry.space_group_name_H-M   'P 1'
#
loop_
_entity.id
_entity.type
_entity.pdbx_description
1 polymer ?
#
loop_
_entity_poly.entity_id
_entity_poly.type
_entity_poly.pdbx_seq_one_letter_code
_entity_poly.pdbx_strand_id
1 'polypeptide(L)'
;MSFESVQIAVVQCSWILEESQCCTNKREELPKAKAVLSEETPSLAEFSIKNKLCHVKGYLDKAAHYLLGATKLLPENTIVSDSGVAVISQYGAVRSAWTFFDQLKTKGAHFASPMIFPHGYANTAADLLSMEYHASGPHMTFSGSQSIREAWEFAVCRLLHQDAPNVLLGAVEAAESGLLLPPGMLVRNGAVLVELKRVEDLEGPLPLFTFLPDELSKIDGVGDRDAGQVENMIRSLSCL
;
A
#
# COMPACT_ATOMS: atom_id res chain seq x y z
N MET A 1 -29.05 8.68 9.46
CA MET A 1 -28.16 7.91 10.37
C MET A 1 -27.00 8.80 10.72
N SER A 2 -26.65 8.94 12.01
CA SER A 2 -25.39 9.59 12.37
C SER A 2 -24.25 8.64 12.00
N PHE A 3 -23.23 9.11 11.31
CA PHE A 3 -22.06 8.30 10.94
C PHE A 3 -21.29 7.73 12.14
N GLU A 4 -21.57 8.26 13.35
CA GLU A 4 -20.91 7.85 14.60
C GLU A 4 -21.23 6.41 15.06
N SER A 5 -22.28 5.80 14.52
CA SER A 5 -22.70 4.43 14.92
C SER A 5 -22.29 3.33 13.91
N VAL A 6 -21.73 3.69 12.76
CA VAL A 6 -21.33 2.71 11.74
C VAL A 6 -19.95 2.15 12.07
N GLN A 7 -19.89 0.84 12.32
CA GLN A 7 -18.62 0.15 12.54
C GLN A 7 -17.92 -0.21 11.23
N ILE A 8 -16.63 -0.01 11.18
CA ILE A 8 -15.75 -0.41 10.09
C ILE A 8 -14.99 -1.68 10.51
N ALA A 9 -14.93 -2.62 9.60
CA ALA A 9 -14.22 -3.87 9.75
C ALA A 9 -12.92 -3.87 8.96
N VAL A 10 -11.82 -4.27 9.57
CA VAL A 10 -10.64 -4.75 8.87
C VAL A 10 -10.83 -6.23 8.64
N VAL A 11 -11.11 -6.62 7.40
CA VAL A 11 -11.53 -7.99 7.05
C VAL A 11 -10.32 -8.91 6.99
N GLN A 12 -9.26 -8.48 6.32
CA GLN A 12 -8.05 -9.24 6.12
C GLN A 12 -6.86 -8.33 5.86
N CYS A 13 -5.68 -8.86 6.06
CA CYS A 13 -4.40 -8.19 5.80
C CYS A 13 -3.50 -9.09 4.98
N SER A 14 -2.86 -8.54 3.96
CA SER A 14 -1.81 -9.20 3.21
C SER A 14 -0.55 -8.36 3.19
N TRP A 15 0.62 -8.99 3.15
CA TRP A 15 1.89 -8.29 3.12
C TRP A 15 2.99 -9.04 2.40
N ILE A 16 3.95 -8.28 1.93
CA ILE A 16 5.25 -8.73 1.44
C ILE A 16 6.29 -7.88 2.12
N LEU A 17 7.01 -8.48 3.03
CA LEU A 17 8.09 -7.88 3.80
C LEU A 17 9.33 -8.73 3.65
N GLU A 18 10.48 -8.19 4.07
CA GLU A 18 11.76 -8.89 4.05
C GLU A 18 11.69 -10.26 4.72
N GLU A 19 11.07 -10.31 5.90
CA GLU A 19 11.01 -11.52 6.72
C GLU A 19 9.86 -12.47 6.37
N SER A 20 8.84 -12.01 5.64
CA SER A 20 7.64 -12.82 5.40
C SER A 20 6.75 -12.29 4.29
N GLN A 21 6.00 -13.19 3.69
CA GLN A 21 4.86 -12.87 2.84
C GLN A 21 3.66 -13.71 3.27
N CYS A 22 2.50 -13.10 3.47
CA CYS A 22 1.32 -13.78 3.97
C CYS A 22 0.04 -12.99 3.66
N CYS A 23 -1.09 -13.68 3.78
CA CYS A 23 -2.41 -13.09 3.92
C CYS A 23 -3.11 -13.75 5.11
N THR A 24 -3.74 -12.98 5.96
CA THR A 24 -4.43 -13.48 7.14
C THR A 24 -5.73 -12.72 7.42
N ASN A 25 -6.65 -13.41 8.09
CA ASN A 25 -7.83 -12.84 8.74
C ASN A 25 -7.77 -13.02 10.28
N LYS A 26 -6.59 -13.26 10.84
CA LYS A 26 -6.35 -13.40 12.27
C LYS A 26 -5.45 -12.29 12.80
N ARG A 27 -5.93 -11.57 13.82
CA ARG A 27 -5.24 -10.41 14.38
C ARG A 27 -3.85 -10.75 14.95
N GLU A 28 -3.70 -11.90 15.56
CA GLU A 28 -2.45 -12.36 16.17
C GLU A 28 -1.34 -12.66 15.15
N GLU A 29 -1.71 -12.87 13.89
CA GLU A 29 -0.79 -13.14 12.79
C GLU A 29 -0.33 -11.87 12.06
N LEU A 30 -0.86 -10.69 12.42
CA LEU A 30 -0.47 -9.42 11.79
C LEU A 30 1.03 -9.17 11.91
N PRO A 31 1.65 -8.52 10.90
CA PRO A 31 3.05 -8.16 10.98
C PRO A 31 3.30 -7.24 12.17
N LYS A 32 4.42 -7.44 12.85
CA LYS A 32 4.79 -6.63 14.01
C LYS A 32 5.65 -5.45 13.62
N ALA A 33 5.44 -4.33 14.29
CA ALA A 33 6.30 -3.16 14.17
C ALA A 33 7.72 -3.51 14.64
N LYS A 34 8.73 -3.02 13.93
CA LYS A 34 10.15 -3.21 14.28
C LYS A 34 10.65 -2.04 15.11
N ALA A 35 11.37 -2.34 16.19
CA ALA A 35 12.07 -1.34 16.99
C ALA A 35 13.32 -0.80 16.26
N VAL A 36 13.97 -1.66 15.47
CA VAL A 36 15.14 -1.33 14.64
C VAL A 36 14.87 -1.82 13.22
N LEU A 37 15.04 -0.94 12.24
CA LEU A 37 14.93 -1.26 10.82
C LEU A 37 16.30 -1.69 10.27
N SER A 38 16.31 -2.61 9.30
CA SER A 38 17.50 -3.00 8.55
C SER A 38 17.51 -2.32 7.18
N GLU A 39 18.70 -2.20 6.59
CA GLU A 39 18.85 -1.69 5.22
C GLU A 39 18.52 -2.74 4.16
N GLU A 40 18.30 -3.97 4.57
CA GLU A 40 18.03 -5.06 3.64
C GLU A 40 16.65 -4.94 3.04
N THR A 41 16.58 -5.01 1.73
CA THR A 41 15.32 -5.04 0.99
C THR A 41 14.95 -6.48 0.67
N PRO A 42 13.65 -6.84 0.65
CA PRO A 42 13.22 -8.17 0.24
C PRO A 42 13.79 -8.54 -1.12
N SER A 43 14.31 -9.75 -1.25
CA SER A 43 14.82 -10.24 -2.52
C SER A 43 13.70 -10.36 -3.56
N LEU A 44 13.78 -9.58 -4.63
CA LEU A 44 12.83 -9.69 -5.75
C LEU A 44 12.95 -11.02 -6.52
N ALA A 45 14.07 -11.73 -6.38
CA ALA A 45 14.25 -13.03 -7.02
C ALA A 45 13.37 -14.12 -6.41
N GLU A 46 13.08 -14.03 -5.12
CA GLU A 46 12.16 -14.95 -4.41
C GLU A 46 10.70 -14.62 -4.64
N PHE A 47 10.43 -13.42 -5.17
CA PHE A 47 9.11 -12.89 -5.39
C PHE A 47 8.97 -12.29 -6.79
N SER A 48 8.47 -13.08 -7.72
CA SER A 48 8.15 -12.64 -9.09
C SER A 48 6.68 -12.83 -9.40
N ILE A 49 6.00 -11.73 -9.72
CA ILE A 49 4.58 -11.72 -10.08
C ILE A 49 4.33 -11.53 -11.57
N LYS A 50 5.35 -11.22 -12.37
CA LYS A 50 5.17 -10.85 -13.80
C LYS A 50 4.34 -11.87 -14.58
N ASN A 51 4.58 -13.16 -14.35
CA ASN A 51 3.83 -14.24 -15.03
C ASN A 51 2.45 -14.51 -14.43
N LYS A 52 2.12 -13.85 -13.31
CA LYS A 52 0.84 -13.99 -12.60
C LYS A 52 -0.12 -12.82 -12.88
N LEU A 53 0.35 -11.79 -13.59
CA LEU A 53 -0.46 -10.64 -13.96
C LEU A 53 -1.16 -10.86 -15.29
N CYS A 54 -2.46 -10.54 -15.35
CA CYS A 54 -3.30 -10.71 -16.53
C CYS A 54 -3.28 -9.47 -17.43
N HIS A 55 -3.38 -8.28 -16.83
CA HIS A 55 -3.57 -7.02 -17.54
C HIS A 55 -2.32 -6.15 -17.57
N VAL A 56 -1.59 -6.07 -16.47
CA VAL A 56 -0.37 -5.26 -16.38
C VAL A 56 0.81 -6.00 -17.02
N LYS A 57 1.42 -5.39 -18.03
CA LYS A 57 2.53 -5.95 -18.81
C LYS A 57 3.74 -4.99 -18.85
N GLY A 58 4.90 -5.55 -19.11
CA GLY A 58 6.12 -4.78 -19.35
C GLY A 58 6.92 -4.44 -18.11
N TYR A 59 7.44 -3.19 -18.06
CA TYR A 59 8.23 -2.70 -16.95
C TYR A 59 7.34 -2.50 -15.73
N LEU A 60 7.84 -2.88 -14.57
CA LEU A 60 7.22 -2.61 -13.28
C LEU A 60 8.26 -2.02 -12.33
N ASP A 61 7.90 -0.94 -11.67
CA ASP A 61 8.66 -0.43 -10.54
C ASP A 61 8.64 -1.42 -9.36
N LYS A 62 9.66 -1.37 -8.49
CA LYS A 62 9.73 -2.25 -7.32
C LYS A 62 8.54 -2.08 -6.38
N ALA A 63 8.07 -0.84 -6.17
CA ALA A 63 6.91 -0.59 -5.33
C ALA A 63 5.65 -1.24 -5.92
N ALA A 64 5.45 -1.11 -7.24
CA ALA A 64 4.35 -1.79 -7.92
C ALA A 64 4.45 -3.32 -7.78
N HIS A 65 5.66 -3.90 -7.86
CA HIS A 65 5.87 -5.33 -7.60
C HIS A 65 5.42 -5.75 -6.20
N TYR A 66 5.80 -4.99 -5.15
CA TYR A 66 5.43 -5.30 -3.79
C TYR A 66 3.91 -5.20 -3.59
N LEU A 67 3.30 -4.10 -4.05
CA LEU A 67 1.87 -3.87 -3.88
C LEU A 67 1.03 -4.92 -4.62
N LEU A 68 1.31 -5.15 -5.91
CA LEU A 68 0.63 -6.19 -6.69
C LEU A 68 0.86 -7.58 -6.12
N GLY A 69 2.04 -7.82 -5.55
CA GLY A 69 2.33 -9.06 -4.87
C GLY A 69 1.50 -9.29 -3.62
N ALA A 70 1.43 -8.29 -2.74
CA ALA A 70 0.57 -8.36 -1.57
C ALA A 70 -0.89 -8.56 -1.97
N THR A 71 -1.32 -7.89 -3.05
CA THR A 71 -2.68 -8.05 -3.59
C THR A 71 -2.96 -9.47 -4.09
N LYS A 72 -1.99 -10.13 -4.74
CA LYS A 72 -2.14 -11.52 -5.21
C LYS A 72 -2.22 -12.56 -4.09
N LEU A 73 -1.89 -12.19 -2.88
CA LEU A 73 -2.08 -13.04 -1.70
C LEU A 73 -3.51 -12.98 -1.15
N LEU A 74 -4.28 -11.94 -1.50
CA LEU A 74 -5.68 -11.84 -1.12
C LEU A 74 -6.51 -12.94 -1.79
N PRO A 75 -7.60 -13.41 -1.14
CA PRO A 75 -8.54 -14.33 -1.76
C PRO A 75 -9.08 -13.81 -3.10
N GLU A 76 -9.38 -14.75 -4.00
CA GLU A 76 -10.07 -14.41 -5.23
C GLU A 76 -11.40 -13.70 -4.94
N ASN A 77 -11.76 -12.71 -5.75
CA ASN A 77 -12.94 -11.87 -5.60
C ASN A 77 -12.95 -10.89 -4.40
N THR A 78 -11.83 -10.71 -3.69
CA THR A 78 -11.69 -9.60 -2.73
C THR A 78 -11.88 -8.25 -3.41
N ILE A 79 -11.34 -8.10 -4.61
CA ILE A 79 -11.42 -6.87 -5.40
C ILE A 79 -12.51 -7.01 -6.45
N VAL A 80 -13.47 -6.11 -6.42
CA VAL A 80 -14.55 -5.98 -7.39
C VAL A 80 -14.42 -4.67 -8.17
N SER A 81 -15.19 -4.50 -9.23
CA SER A 81 -15.10 -3.30 -10.11
C SER A 81 -15.22 -1.98 -9.37
N ASP A 82 -16.05 -1.92 -8.33
CA ASP A 82 -16.33 -0.71 -7.59
C ASP A 82 -15.49 -0.57 -6.30
N SER A 83 -14.51 -1.46 -6.10
CA SER A 83 -13.58 -1.38 -4.98
C SER A 83 -12.80 -0.06 -4.99
N GLY A 84 -12.74 0.59 -3.82
CA GLY A 84 -11.87 1.74 -3.60
C GLY A 84 -10.42 1.32 -3.37
N VAL A 85 -9.47 2.18 -3.72
CA VAL A 85 -8.03 1.97 -3.52
C VAL A 85 -7.40 3.21 -2.91
N ALA A 86 -6.78 3.05 -1.75
CA ALA A 86 -6.01 4.07 -1.07
C ALA A 86 -4.59 3.54 -0.80
N VAL A 87 -3.57 4.19 -1.35
CA VAL A 87 -2.19 3.77 -1.19
C VAL A 87 -1.34 4.87 -0.60
N ILE A 88 -0.50 4.51 0.34
CA ILE A 88 0.42 5.40 1.03
C ILE A 88 1.84 5.03 0.61
N SER A 89 2.60 5.98 0.10
CA SER A 89 4.01 5.79 -0.23
C SER A 89 4.77 7.11 -0.19
N GLN A 90 5.97 7.09 0.34
CA GLN A 90 6.85 8.25 0.33
C GLN A 90 7.97 8.10 -0.70
N TYR A 91 8.51 6.90 -0.86
CA TYR A 91 9.68 6.63 -1.69
C TYR A 91 9.40 5.61 -2.81
N GLY A 92 8.16 5.14 -2.96
CA GLY A 92 7.83 3.98 -3.79
C GLY A 92 8.37 4.04 -5.22
N ALA A 93 8.04 5.09 -5.97
CA ALA A 93 8.38 5.20 -7.39
C ALA A 93 9.69 5.99 -7.67
N VAL A 94 10.39 6.44 -6.63
CA VAL A 94 11.54 7.35 -6.78
C VAL A 94 12.68 6.70 -7.57
N ARG A 95 12.87 5.38 -7.47
CA ARG A 95 13.88 4.67 -8.25
C ARG A 95 13.64 4.79 -9.76
N SER A 96 12.43 4.59 -10.22
CA SER A 96 12.08 4.71 -11.65
C SER A 96 12.22 6.14 -12.13
N ALA A 97 11.78 7.11 -11.34
CA ALA A 97 11.98 8.53 -11.62
C ALA A 97 13.47 8.89 -11.75
N TRP A 98 14.30 8.42 -10.81
CA TRP A 98 15.75 8.62 -10.84
C TRP A 98 16.40 7.94 -12.05
N THR A 99 16.04 6.69 -12.34
CA THR A 99 16.56 5.96 -13.49
C THR A 99 16.25 6.70 -14.80
N PHE A 100 15.03 7.22 -14.95
CA PHE A 100 14.66 8.01 -16.10
C PHE A 100 15.45 9.31 -16.19
N PHE A 101 15.59 10.03 -15.07
CA PHE A 101 16.38 11.26 -15.00
C PHE A 101 17.87 11.03 -15.33
N ASP A 102 18.45 9.94 -14.83
CA ASP A 102 19.83 9.57 -15.16
C ASP A 102 20.01 9.28 -16.66
N GLN A 103 19.04 8.59 -17.28
CA GLN A 103 19.05 8.39 -18.73
C GLN A 103 18.94 9.70 -19.50
N LEU A 104 18.10 10.63 -19.06
CA LEU A 104 18.03 11.98 -19.66
C LEU A 104 19.37 12.69 -19.61
N LYS A 105 20.05 12.62 -18.47
CA LYS A 105 21.32 13.31 -18.23
C LYS A 105 22.49 12.67 -19.00
N THR A 106 22.56 11.33 -19.02
CA THR A 106 23.70 10.60 -19.56
C THR A 106 23.57 10.28 -21.05
N LYS A 107 22.36 10.03 -21.53
CA LYS A 107 22.08 9.61 -22.92
C LYS A 107 21.37 10.69 -23.75
N GLY A 108 20.83 11.72 -23.09
CA GLY A 108 20.02 12.74 -23.73
C GLY A 108 18.54 12.31 -23.89
N ALA A 109 17.66 13.29 -24.11
CA ALA A 109 16.21 13.10 -24.17
C ALA A 109 15.76 12.09 -25.25
N HIS A 110 16.49 12.02 -26.36
CA HIS A 110 16.15 11.13 -27.47
C HIS A 110 16.32 9.64 -27.17
N PHE A 111 17.20 9.31 -26.20
CA PHE A 111 17.55 7.94 -25.81
C PHE A 111 17.05 7.55 -24.42
N ALA A 112 16.37 8.46 -23.73
CA ALA A 112 15.72 8.11 -22.47
C ALA A 112 14.50 7.21 -22.76
N SER A 113 14.35 6.14 -21.96
CA SER A 113 13.29 5.16 -22.22
C SER A 113 11.89 5.71 -21.85
N PRO A 114 10.98 5.87 -22.83
CA PRO A 114 9.62 6.29 -22.53
C PRO A 114 8.84 5.26 -21.72
N MET A 115 9.30 4.01 -21.67
CA MET A 115 8.66 2.95 -20.88
C MET A 115 8.89 3.09 -19.38
N ILE A 116 9.94 3.77 -18.95
CA ILE A 116 10.23 3.99 -17.53
C ILE A 116 9.50 5.22 -16.99
N PHE A 117 9.30 6.22 -17.83
CA PHE A 117 8.73 7.51 -17.42
C PHE A 117 7.40 7.40 -16.66
N PRO A 118 6.37 6.66 -17.14
CA PRO A 118 5.10 6.52 -16.44
C PRO A 118 5.25 5.85 -15.06
N HIS A 119 6.29 5.06 -14.85
CA HIS A 119 6.56 4.35 -13.61
C HIS A 119 7.29 5.19 -12.55
N GLY A 120 7.62 6.44 -12.85
CA GLY A 120 8.22 7.39 -11.92
C GLY A 120 7.24 8.23 -11.10
N TYR A 121 5.95 8.07 -11.30
CA TYR A 121 4.93 8.81 -10.55
C TYR A 121 4.58 8.12 -9.21
N ALA A 122 4.27 8.92 -8.19
CA ALA A 122 3.95 8.41 -6.86
C ALA A 122 2.72 7.49 -6.83
N ASN A 123 1.76 7.72 -7.72
CA ASN A 123 0.51 6.94 -7.83
C ASN A 123 0.65 5.64 -8.65
N THR A 124 1.79 5.41 -9.31
CA THR A 124 1.96 4.28 -10.24
C THR A 124 1.59 2.93 -9.64
N ALA A 125 2.00 2.65 -8.40
CA ALA A 125 1.71 1.36 -7.77
C ALA A 125 0.20 1.14 -7.60
N ALA A 126 -0.53 2.18 -7.17
CA ALA A 126 -1.98 2.16 -7.01
C ALA A 126 -2.71 2.07 -8.36
N ASP A 127 -2.26 2.83 -9.36
CA ASP A 127 -2.85 2.79 -10.71
C ASP A 127 -2.71 1.41 -11.34
N LEU A 128 -1.54 0.78 -11.21
CA LEU A 128 -1.30 -0.56 -11.75
C LEU A 128 -2.12 -1.63 -11.02
N LEU A 129 -2.37 -1.47 -9.70
CA LEU A 129 -3.29 -2.33 -8.96
C LEU A 129 -4.71 -2.19 -9.54
N SER A 130 -5.19 -0.95 -9.69
CA SER A 130 -6.52 -0.69 -10.25
C SER A 130 -6.67 -1.23 -11.68
N MET A 131 -5.64 -1.10 -12.51
CA MET A 131 -5.62 -1.66 -13.87
C MET A 131 -5.66 -3.19 -13.88
N GLU A 132 -4.88 -3.84 -13.01
CA GLU A 132 -4.80 -5.30 -12.96
C GLU A 132 -6.14 -5.93 -12.58
N TYR A 133 -6.89 -5.28 -11.67
CA TYR A 133 -8.13 -5.80 -11.12
C TYR A 133 -9.39 -5.09 -11.63
N HIS A 134 -9.24 -4.13 -12.56
CA HIS A 134 -10.36 -3.31 -13.06
C HIS A 134 -11.13 -2.59 -11.94
N ALA A 135 -10.42 -2.19 -10.87
CA ALA A 135 -11.02 -1.45 -9.78
C ALA A 135 -11.22 0.02 -10.20
N SER A 136 -12.47 0.45 -10.32
CA SER A 136 -12.87 1.80 -10.79
C SER A 136 -13.53 2.65 -9.69
N GLY A 137 -13.54 2.16 -8.46
CA GLY A 137 -14.01 2.91 -7.30
C GLY A 137 -13.11 4.10 -6.94
N PRO A 138 -13.40 4.79 -5.84
CA PRO A 138 -12.60 5.93 -5.37
C PRO A 138 -11.12 5.55 -5.19
N HIS A 139 -10.24 6.37 -5.77
CA HIS A 139 -8.81 6.07 -5.85
C HIS A 139 -7.97 7.26 -5.39
N MET A 140 -7.00 7.03 -4.49
CA MET A 140 -6.12 8.06 -3.96
C MET A 140 -4.75 7.50 -3.56
N THR A 141 -3.71 8.30 -3.82
CA THR A 141 -2.36 8.06 -3.30
C THR A 141 -1.97 9.17 -2.35
N PHE A 142 -1.44 8.79 -1.20
CA PHE A 142 -1.04 9.68 -0.11
C PHE A 142 0.48 9.66 0.05
N SER A 143 1.05 10.84 0.36
CA SER A 143 2.47 10.99 0.62
C SER A 143 2.71 12.07 1.66
N GLY A 144 3.70 11.88 2.52
CA GLY A 144 4.04 12.83 3.58
C GLY A 144 3.77 12.34 4.99
N SER A 145 4.04 13.18 5.99
CA SER A 145 4.03 12.78 7.40
C SER A 145 2.65 12.48 7.99
N GLN A 146 1.58 13.02 7.41
CA GLN A 146 0.20 12.80 7.86
C GLN A 146 -0.52 11.75 7.02
N SER A 147 0.15 11.19 6.03
CA SER A 147 -0.47 10.33 5.00
C SER A 147 -1.16 9.08 5.57
N ILE A 148 -0.68 8.53 6.69
CA ILE A 148 -1.33 7.39 7.35
C ILE A 148 -2.73 7.79 7.81
N ARG A 149 -2.85 8.87 8.58
CA ARG A 149 -4.14 9.35 9.10
C ARG A 149 -5.09 9.72 7.96
N GLU A 150 -4.61 10.49 7.00
CA GLU A 150 -5.40 10.94 5.84
C GLU A 150 -5.91 9.77 5.00
N ALA A 151 -5.12 8.72 4.82
CA ALA A 151 -5.52 7.55 4.06
C ALA A 151 -6.58 6.70 4.78
N TRP A 152 -6.46 6.52 6.10
CA TRP A 152 -7.49 5.89 6.91
C TRP A 152 -8.80 6.68 6.87
N GLU A 153 -8.74 8.01 7.05
CA GLU A 153 -9.91 8.89 6.97
C GLU A 153 -10.58 8.83 5.59
N PHE A 154 -9.77 8.86 4.52
CA PHE A 154 -10.30 8.70 3.17
C PHE A 154 -11.04 7.36 3.01
N ALA A 155 -10.41 6.25 3.39
CA ALA A 155 -11.00 4.93 3.26
C ALA A 155 -12.33 4.81 4.03
N VAL A 156 -12.34 5.25 5.30
CA VAL A 156 -13.53 5.27 6.13
C VAL A 156 -14.61 6.16 5.53
N CYS A 157 -14.26 7.37 5.08
CA CYS A 157 -15.18 8.29 4.46
C CYS A 157 -15.87 7.70 3.21
N ARG A 158 -15.09 7.00 2.34
CA ARG A 158 -15.68 6.34 1.14
C ARG A 158 -16.66 5.23 1.51
N LEU A 159 -16.36 4.46 2.55
CA LEU A 159 -17.26 3.42 3.05
C LEU A 159 -18.54 4.02 3.67
N LEU A 160 -18.41 5.06 4.50
CA LEU A 160 -19.56 5.73 5.14
C LEU A 160 -20.49 6.37 4.11
N HIS A 161 -19.96 6.95 3.05
CA HIS A 161 -20.74 7.53 1.96
C HIS A 161 -21.24 6.49 0.95
N GLN A 162 -20.90 5.21 1.13
CA GLN A 162 -21.25 4.11 0.21
C GLN A 162 -20.73 4.32 -1.22
N ASP A 163 -19.61 5.03 -1.35
CA ASP A 163 -18.94 5.26 -2.64
C ASP A 163 -18.21 4.00 -3.15
N ALA A 164 -17.98 3.03 -2.26
CA ALA A 164 -17.36 1.75 -2.57
C ALA A 164 -17.89 0.66 -1.62
N PRO A 165 -18.04 -0.60 -2.07
CA PRO A 165 -18.43 -1.73 -1.23
C PRO A 165 -17.31 -2.16 -0.27
N ASN A 166 -16.07 -1.95 -0.67
CA ASN A 166 -14.87 -2.14 0.13
C ASN A 166 -13.78 -1.17 -0.32
N VAL A 167 -12.82 -0.93 0.55
CA VAL A 167 -11.62 -0.14 0.23
C VAL A 167 -10.37 -0.95 0.56
N LEU A 168 -9.48 -1.04 -0.41
CA LEU A 168 -8.13 -1.55 -0.21
C LEU A 168 -7.25 -0.39 0.25
N LEU A 169 -6.81 -0.46 1.49
CA LEU A 169 -5.90 0.51 2.07
C LEU A 169 -4.53 -0.13 2.23
N GLY A 170 -3.51 0.43 1.57
CA GLY A 170 -2.17 -0.13 1.59
C GLY A 170 -1.07 0.88 1.77
N ALA A 171 0.06 0.42 2.28
CA ALA A 171 1.31 1.15 2.28
C ALA A 171 2.38 0.38 1.51
N VAL A 172 3.19 1.08 0.73
CA VAL A 172 4.26 0.47 -0.07
C VAL A 172 5.50 1.36 -0.07
N GLU A 173 6.65 0.74 0.13
CA GLU A 173 7.95 1.40 0.02
C GLU A 173 8.94 0.52 -0.74
N ALA A 174 9.79 1.16 -1.56
CA ALA A 174 10.87 0.53 -2.29
C ALA A 174 12.10 1.46 -2.35
N ALA A 175 12.47 1.99 -1.21
CA ALA A 175 13.64 2.85 -1.07
C ALA A 175 14.93 2.05 -1.08
N GLU A 176 15.97 2.58 -1.71
CA GLU A 176 17.32 2.00 -1.69
C GLU A 176 18.25 2.92 -0.90
N SER A 177 19.05 2.32 -0.01
CA SER A 177 20.06 3.05 0.75
C SER A 177 21.07 3.72 -0.19
N GLY A 178 21.50 4.93 0.17
CA GLY A 178 22.52 5.68 -0.54
C GLY A 178 22.08 6.42 -1.81
N LEU A 179 20.94 6.09 -2.39
CA LEU A 179 20.46 6.75 -3.60
C LEU A 179 19.44 7.88 -3.32
N LEU A 180 18.60 7.71 -2.31
CA LEU A 180 17.40 8.54 -2.12
C LEU A 180 17.10 8.87 -0.67
N LEU A 181 17.71 8.14 0.28
CA LEU A 181 17.49 8.36 1.69
C LEU A 181 18.62 9.24 2.27
N PRO A 182 18.29 10.16 3.17
CA PRO A 182 19.30 10.83 3.97
C PRO A 182 20.19 9.82 4.70
N PRO A 183 21.47 10.14 4.93
CA PRO A 183 22.35 9.27 5.70
C PRO A 183 21.76 8.90 7.07
N GLY A 184 21.74 7.62 7.39
CA GLY A 184 21.20 7.10 8.66
C GLY A 184 19.69 6.89 8.69
N MET A 185 18.97 7.26 7.64
CA MET A 185 17.53 6.95 7.52
C MET A 185 17.36 5.51 7.02
N LEU A 186 16.55 4.74 7.74
CA LEU A 186 16.18 3.37 7.38
C LEU A 186 14.68 3.29 7.14
N VAL A 187 14.30 2.74 5.98
CA VAL A 187 12.90 2.57 5.58
C VAL A 187 12.61 1.09 5.42
N ARG A 188 11.54 0.61 6.05
CA ARG A 188 11.08 -0.76 5.85
C ARG A 188 10.44 -0.89 4.47
N ASN A 189 11.11 -1.60 3.59
CA ASN A 189 10.62 -1.86 2.24
C ASN A 189 9.62 -3.01 2.22
N GLY A 190 8.76 -3.00 1.20
CA GLY A 190 7.71 -3.98 1.02
C GLY A 190 6.35 -3.35 0.81
N ALA A 191 5.30 -4.12 1.04
CA ALA A 191 3.92 -3.67 1.03
C ALA A 191 3.11 -4.32 2.15
N VAL A 192 2.17 -3.56 2.71
CA VAL A 192 1.11 -4.04 3.61
C VAL A 192 -0.20 -3.52 3.06
N LEU A 193 -1.19 -4.39 2.93
CA LEU A 193 -2.49 -4.08 2.35
C LEU A 193 -3.58 -4.66 3.24
N VAL A 194 -4.61 -3.89 3.54
CA VAL A 194 -5.80 -4.33 4.28
C VAL A 194 -7.06 -4.10 3.46
N GLU A 195 -8.03 -4.98 3.62
CA GLU A 195 -9.38 -4.80 3.12
C GLU A 195 -10.27 -4.23 4.23
N LEU A 196 -10.95 -3.13 3.93
CA LEU A 196 -11.91 -2.46 4.81
C LEU A 196 -13.31 -2.61 4.25
N LYS A 197 -14.28 -2.89 5.14
CA LYS A 197 -15.72 -2.92 4.84
C LYS A 197 -16.51 -2.32 6.00
N ARG A 198 -17.76 -1.92 5.76
CA ARG A 198 -18.70 -1.70 6.85
C ARG A 198 -19.10 -3.04 7.46
N VAL A 199 -19.28 -3.08 8.77
CA VAL A 199 -19.65 -4.33 9.46
C VAL A 199 -20.99 -4.88 8.95
N GLU A 200 -21.91 -4.00 8.58
CA GLU A 200 -23.23 -4.38 8.04
C GLU A 200 -23.18 -5.07 6.67
N ASP A 201 -22.06 -4.91 5.92
CA ASP A 201 -21.87 -5.51 4.60
C ASP A 201 -20.99 -6.80 4.66
N LEU A 202 -20.67 -7.27 5.85
CA LEU A 202 -19.86 -8.47 5.99
C LEU A 202 -20.66 -9.72 5.63
N GLU A 203 -20.12 -10.46 4.67
CA GLU A 203 -20.54 -11.82 4.33
C GLU A 203 -19.37 -12.76 4.58
N GLY A 204 -19.48 -13.71 5.49
CA GLY A 204 -18.44 -14.72 5.69
C GLY A 204 -17.74 -14.69 7.04
N PRO A 205 -16.43 -15.00 7.11
CA PRO A 205 -15.71 -15.16 8.36
C PRO A 205 -15.62 -13.84 9.16
N LEU A 206 -15.37 -13.97 10.46
CA LEU A 206 -15.16 -12.82 11.33
C LEU A 206 -13.98 -11.98 10.83
N PRO A 207 -14.09 -10.64 10.91
CA PRO A 207 -12.99 -9.74 10.56
C PRO A 207 -11.84 -9.85 11.56
N LEU A 208 -10.66 -9.34 11.18
CA LEU A 208 -9.50 -9.20 12.06
C LEU A 208 -9.84 -8.41 13.33
N PHE A 209 -10.50 -7.29 13.13
CA PHE A 209 -11.06 -6.44 14.17
C PHE A 209 -12.05 -5.43 13.56
N THR A 210 -12.81 -4.77 14.42
CA THR A 210 -13.71 -3.67 14.05
C THR A 210 -13.39 -2.44 14.88
N PHE A 211 -13.69 -1.26 14.34
CA PHE A 211 -13.52 0.01 15.01
C PHE A 211 -14.60 1.03 14.60
N LEU A 212 -14.80 2.04 15.42
CA LEU A 212 -15.65 3.19 15.09
C LEU A 212 -14.81 4.29 14.42
N PRO A 213 -15.40 5.13 13.55
CA PRO A 213 -14.68 6.20 12.86
C PRO A 213 -13.93 7.17 13.79
N ASP A 214 -14.45 7.46 14.98
CA ASP A 214 -13.85 8.33 16.00
C ASP A 214 -12.59 7.69 16.62
N GLU A 215 -12.48 6.37 16.60
CA GLU A 215 -11.29 5.64 17.08
C GLU A 215 -10.05 5.86 16.21
N LEU A 216 -10.20 6.45 15.00
CA LEU A 216 -9.07 6.90 14.21
C LEU A 216 -8.17 7.91 14.95
N SER A 217 -8.69 8.58 15.97
CA SER A 217 -7.88 9.40 16.88
C SER A 217 -6.75 8.62 17.57
N LYS A 218 -6.89 7.30 17.73
CA LYS A 218 -5.84 6.42 18.29
C LYS A 218 -4.57 6.35 17.44
N ILE A 219 -4.68 6.65 16.15
CA ILE A 219 -3.53 6.68 15.23
C ILE A 219 -2.97 8.10 15.03
N ASP A 220 -3.47 9.08 15.76
CA ASP A 220 -2.87 10.42 15.76
C ASP A 220 -1.43 10.33 16.27
N GLY A 221 -0.51 10.91 15.50
CA GLY A 221 0.93 10.84 15.81
C GLY A 221 1.62 9.53 15.38
N VAL A 222 0.90 8.56 14.82
CA VAL A 222 1.52 7.45 14.10
C VAL A 222 2.02 7.97 12.75
N GLY A 223 3.25 8.42 12.71
CA GLY A 223 3.83 9.01 11.50
C GLY A 223 5.29 9.36 11.76
N ASP A 224 6.12 8.33 11.76
CA ASP A 224 7.57 8.51 11.85
C ASP A 224 8.13 8.66 10.43
N ARG A 225 8.65 9.83 10.12
CA ARG A 225 9.25 10.10 8.80
C ARG A 225 10.43 9.19 8.51
N ASP A 226 11.13 8.80 9.55
CA ASP A 226 12.37 8.03 9.44
C ASP A 226 12.11 6.52 9.27
N ALA A 227 10.89 6.06 9.58
CA ALA A 227 10.52 4.64 9.47
C ALA A 227 9.87 4.25 8.12
N GLY A 228 9.41 5.23 7.33
CA GLY A 228 8.66 5.00 6.09
C GLY A 228 7.22 4.53 6.33
N GLN A 229 6.43 4.49 5.27
CA GLN A 229 4.98 4.32 5.37
C GLN A 229 4.55 2.87 5.64
N VAL A 230 5.33 1.88 5.23
CA VAL A 230 5.06 0.46 5.54
C VAL A 230 5.09 0.20 7.04
N GLU A 231 6.12 0.69 7.73
CA GLU A 231 6.24 0.55 9.18
C GLU A 231 5.15 1.35 9.91
N ASN A 232 4.84 2.55 9.44
CA ASN A 232 3.76 3.38 9.97
C ASN A 232 2.39 2.71 9.83
N MET A 233 2.13 2.03 8.70
CA MET A 233 0.91 1.26 8.50
C MET A 233 0.80 0.12 9.52
N ILE A 234 1.88 -0.63 9.74
CA ILE A 234 1.90 -1.72 10.74
C ILE A 234 1.64 -1.18 12.15
N ARG A 235 2.23 -0.05 12.51
CA ARG A 235 1.98 0.62 13.80
C ARG A 235 0.52 1.04 13.94
N SER A 236 -0.09 1.60 12.88
CA SER A 236 -1.50 2.00 12.90
C SER A 236 -2.44 0.82 13.14
N LEU A 237 -2.18 -0.33 12.50
CA LEU A 237 -2.94 -1.57 12.72
C LEU A 237 -2.83 -2.08 14.17
N SER A 238 -1.74 -1.78 14.84
CA SER A 238 -1.55 -2.18 16.25
C SER A 238 -2.28 -1.24 17.22
N CYS A 239 -2.58 0.00 16.82
CA CYS A 239 -3.28 0.99 17.63
C CYS A 239 -4.81 0.85 17.56
N LEU A 240 -5.34 0.40 16.43
CA LEU A 240 -6.78 0.16 16.22
C LEU A 240 -7.20 -1.22 16.74
#